data_23fa9c1ff8df81572c2fe8612d16c47c
#
_entry.id   23fa9c1ff8df81572c2fe8612d16c47c
#
_cell.length_a   1.000
_cell.length_b   1.000
_cell.length_c   1.000
_cell.angle_alpha   90.00
_cell.angle_beta   90.00
_cell.angle_gamma   90.00
#
_symmetry.space_group_name_H-M   'P 1'
#
loop_
_entity.id
_entity.type
_entity.pdbx_description
1 polymer ?
#
loop_
_entity_poly.entity_id
_entity_poly.type
_entity_poly.pdbx_seq_one_letter_code
_entity_poly.pdbx_strand_id
1 'polypeptide(L)'
;MAQLLILTPAVDSEVLPALGLLSHRVKHLPATPSQLVNPPSCDLMLVDARKDLASAKALCKILANTGTQVPVVLIVTEGGLAAVNPEWGIDDVVLVDAGPAEVDTRIRLAVGRKATEQTSTKISASGVVIDEASYSAKVQGRPLDLTYKEFELLRFLASHPSRVFTREQLLSEVWGYDYFGGTRTVDVHVRRLRAKLGDLESLIGTVRNVGYRFTGHDGDER
;
A
#
# COMPACT_ATOMS: atom_id res chain seq x y z
N MET A 1 14.15 -15.25 0.65
CA MET A 1 15.38 -14.53 0.31
C MET A 1 14.99 -13.14 -0.12
N ALA A 2 15.36 -12.09 0.65
CA ALA A 2 14.99 -10.71 0.38
C ALA A 2 16.18 -9.90 -0.14
N GLN A 3 15.90 -8.83 -0.91
CA GLN A 3 16.88 -7.82 -1.34
C GLN A 3 16.86 -6.67 -0.34
N LEU A 4 17.95 -6.47 0.38
CA LEU A 4 18.08 -5.47 1.42
C LEU A 4 18.98 -4.32 0.94
N LEU A 5 18.54 -3.09 1.19
CA LEU A 5 19.31 -1.88 0.92
C LEU A 5 19.71 -1.26 2.25
N ILE A 6 21.01 -1.18 2.53
CA ILE A 6 21.55 -0.51 3.72
C ILE A 6 22.00 0.90 3.33
N LEU A 7 21.41 1.89 3.98
CA LEU A 7 21.81 3.30 3.89
C LEU A 7 22.74 3.62 5.07
N THR A 8 24.03 3.76 4.80
CA THR A 8 25.06 3.95 5.83
C THR A 8 26.06 5.04 5.42
N PRO A 9 26.56 5.86 6.36
CA PRO A 9 27.61 6.82 6.06
C PRO A 9 28.98 6.16 5.75
N ALA A 10 29.16 4.90 6.14
CA ALA A 10 30.40 4.13 5.93
C ALA A 10 30.12 2.83 5.18
N VAL A 11 30.09 2.90 3.85
CA VAL A 11 29.69 1.81 2.96
C VAL A 11 30.51 0.54 3.13
N ASP A 12 31.78 0.66 3.53
CA ASP A 12 32.69 -0.47 3.73
C ASP A 12 32.65 -1.06 5.15
N SER A 13 31.78 -0.55 6.03
CA SER A 13 31.68 -1.04 7.41
C SER A 13 30.61 -2.13 7.53
N GLU A 14 30.89 -3.11 8.36
CA GLU A 14 29.90 -4.08 8.81
C GLU A 14 28.87 -3.37 9.71
N VAL A 15 27.65 -3.19 9.18
CA VAL A 15 26.62 -2.38 9.86
C VAL A 15 25.79 -3.23 10.80
N LEU A 16 25.44 -4.45 10.40
CA LEU A 16 24.64 -5.41 11.15
C LEU A 16 25.22 -6.80 10.92
N PRO A 17 26.14 -7.27 11.81
CA PRO A 17 26.89 -8.53 11.61
C PRO A 17 26.03 -9.76 11.36
N ALA A 18 24.85 -9.81 12.00
CA ALA A 18 23.92 -10.90 11.84
C ALA A 18 23.49 -11.17 10.38
N LEU A 19 23.50 -10.13 9.51
CA LEU A 19 23.15 -10.29 8.09
C LEU A 19 24.12 -11.19 7.33
N GLY A 20 25.40 -11.23 7.73
CA GLY A 20 26.41 -12.12 7.13
C GLY A 20 26.11 -13.62 7.33
N LEU A 21 25.24 -13.96 8.29
CA LEU A 21 24.80 -15.33 8.59
C LEU A 21 23.46 -15.68 7.95
N LEU A 22 22.83 -14.74 7.22
CA LEU A 22 21.52 -14.89 6.61
C LEU A 22 21.59 -14.92 5.08
N SER A 23 20.67 -15.62 4.44
CA SER A 23 20.64 -15.78 2.98
C SER A 23 19.92 -14.61 2.26
N HIS A 24 20.16 -13.36 2.69
CA HIS A 24 19.65 -12.18 2.02
C HIS A 24 20.69 -11.58 1.05
N ARG A 25 20.23 -10.84 0.05
CA ARG A 25 21.09 -10.04 -0.82
C ARG A 25 21.18 -8.65 -0.26
N VAL A 26 22.35 -8.24 0.19
CA VAL A 26 22.57 -6.94 0.82
C VAL A 26 23.32 -6.02 -0.15
N LYS A 27 22.82 -4.80 -0.34
CA LYS A 27 23.48 -3.73 -1.07
C LYS A 27 23.65 -2.53 -0.16
N HIS A 28 24.82 -1.92 -0.17
CA HIS A 28 25.12 -0.73 0.62
C HIS A 28 25.12 0.49 -0.25
N LEU A 29 24.53 1.59 0.23
CA LEU A 29 24.60 2.92 -0.38
C LEU A 29 24.91 3.98 0.69
N PRO A 30 25.56 5.09 0.28
CA PRO A 30 25.74 6.25 1.15
C PRO A 30 24.38 6.77 1.66
N ALA A 31 24.31 7.09 2.96
CA ALA A 31 23.11 7.62 3.59
C ALA A 31 22.92 9.11 3.26
N THR A 32 22.74 9.42 1.98
CA THR A 32 22.57 10.79 1.48
C THR A 32 21.26 10.95 0.70
N PRO A 33 20.57 12.11 0.76
CA PRO A 33 19.33 12.35 0.03
C PRO A 33 19.44 12.13 -1.47
N SER A 34 20.61 12.43 -2.07
CA SER A 34 20.84 12.25 -3.51
C SER A 34 20.70 10.79 -3.97
N GLN A 35 21.04 9.82 -3.11
CA GLN A 35 20.90 8.40 -3.41
C GLN A 35 19.46 7.90 -3.37
N LEU A 36 18.55 8.70 -2.80
CA LEU A 36 17.13 8.36 -2.70
C LEU A 36 16.30 8.83 -3.91
N VAL A 37 16.88 9.60 -4.83
CA VAL A 37 16.17 10.06 -6.03
C VAL A 37 15.80 8.90 -6.95
N ASN A 38 16.69 7.90 -7.07
CA ASN A 38 16.42 6.70 -7.85
C ASN A 38 17.12 5.49 -7.18
N PRO A 39 16.61 5.04 -6.04
CA PRO A 39 17.21 3.91 -5.32
C PRO A 39 17.03 2.61 -6.10
N PRO A 40 17.98 1.66 -6.00
CA PRO A 40 17.80 0.35 -6.59
C PRO A 40 16.60 -0.36 -5.95
N SER A 41 15.95 -1.24 -6.72
CA SER A 41 14.86 -2.05 -6.21
C SER A 41 15.31 -2.88 -5.01
N CYS A 42 14.52 -2.87 -3.93
CA CYS A 42 14.76 -3.64 -2.71
C CYS A 42 13.42 -3.99 -2.05
N ASP A 43 13.46 -5.01 -1.21
CA ASP A 43 12.28 -5.46 -0.45
C ASP A 43 12.20 -4.75 0.92
N LEU A 44 13.35 -4.23 1.41
CA LEU A 44 13.44 -3.52 2.70
C LEU A 44 14.65 -2.60 2.71
N MET A 45 14.50 -1.42 3.32
CA MET A 45 15.57 -0.47 3.57
C MET A 45 15.99 -0.51 5.04
N LEU A 46 17.31 -0.58 5.29
CA LEU A 46 17.93 -0.48 6.61
C LEU A 46 18.67 0.85 6.69
N VAL A 47 18.35 1.69 7.67
CA VAL A 47 19.01 2.98 7.88
C VAL A 47 19.97 2.89 9.08
N ASP A 48 21.25 3.12 8.84
CA ASP A 48 22.27 3.09 9.89
C ASP A 48 22.25 4.37 10.74
N ALA A 49 21.74 4.25 11.96
CA ALA A 49 21.67 5.32 12.95
C ALA A 49 22.63 5.14 14.14
N ARG A 50 23.60 4.22 14.04
CA ARG A 50 24.49 3.88 15.14
C ARG A 50 25.38 5.06 15.59
N LYS A 51 25.79 5.93 14.65
CA LYS A 51 26.75 7.01 14.89
C LYS A 51 26.12 8.40 14.86
N ASP A 52 25.11 8.61 14.04
CA ASP A 52 24.47 9.92 13.84
C ASP A 52 22.94 9.76 13.76
N LEU A 53 22.29 9.88 14.90
CA LEU A 53 20.83 9.81 15.03
C LEU A 53 20.13 10.98 14.33
N ALA A 54 20.76 12.17 14.30
CA ALA A 54 20.14 13.36 13.72
C ALA A 54 20.04 13.23 12.19
N SER A 55 21.14 12.85 11.54
CA SER A 55 21.16 12.60 10.09
C SER A 55 20.25 11.42 9.70
N ALA A 56 20.25 10.34 10.47
CA ALA A 56 19.36 9.19 10.24
C ALA A 56 17.88 9.60 10.35
N LYS A 57 17.50 10.40 11.36
CA LYS A 57 16.14 10.94 11.52
C LYS A 57 15.72 11.77 10.31
N ALA A 58 16.61 12.66 9.84
CA ALA A 58 16.33 13.48 8.68
C ALA A 58 16.11 12.62 7.42
N LEU A 59 16.93 11.59 7.22
CA LEU A 59 16.83 10.65 6.12
C LEU A 59 15.51 9.85 6.18
N CYS A 60 15.13 9.33 7.35
CA CYS A 60 13.88 8.62 7.56
C CYS A 60 12.66 9.51 7.24
N LYS A 61 12.67 10.79 7.65
CA LYS A 61 11.61 11.75 7.29
C LYS A 61 11.52 11.99 5.77
N ILE A 62 12.64 12.08 5.08
CA ILE A 62 12.65 12.18 3.61
C ILE A 62 12.02 10.94 2.99
N LEU A 63 12.41 9.73 3.43
CA LEU A 63 11.84 8.47 2.96
C LEU A 63 10.32 8.41 3.18
N ALA A 64 9.85 8.76 4.37
CA ALA A 64 8.42 8.80 4.68
C ALA A 64 7.66 9.77 3.77
N ASN A 65 8.22 10.98 3.50
CA ASN A 65 7.59 11.99 2.65
C ASN A 65 7.60 11.63 1.15
N THR A 66 8.50 10.77 0.71
CA THR A 66 8.51 10.28 -0.68
C THR A 66 7.44 9.22 -0.95
N GLY A 67 6.71 8.78 0.08
CA GLY A 67 5.67 7.77 -0.05
C GLY A 67 6.20 6.39 -0.45
N THR A 68 7.44 6.06 -0.04
CA THR A 68 8.04 4.76 -0.33
C THR A 68 7.14 3.62 0.16
N GLN A 69 6.92 2.65 -0.70
CA GLN A 69 6.18 1.44 -0.37
C GLN A 69 7.09 0.34 0.23
N VAL A 70 8.37 0.61 0.33
CA VAL A 70 9.36 -0.31 0.90
C VAL A 70 9.45 -0.04 2.41
N PRO A 71 9.39 -1.08 3.28
CA PRO A 71 9.53 -0.89 4.72
C PRO A 71 10.91 -0.35 5.08
N VAL A 72 10.94 0.55 6.05
CA VAL A 72 12.15 1.19 6.57
C VAL A 72 12.40 0.73 8.00
N VAL A 73 13.53 0.07 8.23
CA VAL A 73 13.97 -0.40 9.55
C VAL A 73 15.24 0.35 9.97
N LEU A 74 15.24 0.84 11.20
CA LEU A 74 16.36 1.62 11.74
C LEU A 74 17.34 0.68 12.48
N ILE A 75 18.64 0.79 12.19
CA ILE A 75 19.70 0.10 12.95
C ILE A 75 20.25 1.08 14.00
N VAL A 76 20.11 0.73 15.27
CA VAL A 76 20.50 1.59 16.40
C VAL A 76 21.34 0.82 17.41
N THR A 77 22.03 1.56 18.27
CA THR A 77 22.57 1.05 19.54
C THR A 77 21.50 1.10 20.62
N GLU A 78 21.67 0.37 21.73
CA GLU A 78 20.75 0.43 22.87
C GLU A 78 20.52 1.87 23.36
N GLY A 79 21.57 2.67 23.47
CA GLY A 79 21.46 4.08 23.86
C GLY A 79 20.69 4.94 22.84
N GLY A 80 20.73 4.57 21.57
CA GLY A 80 19.99 5.26 20.50
C GLY A 80 18.48 5.04 20.53
N LEU A 81 18.01 3.93 21.12
CA LEU A 81 16.57 3.60 21.21
C LEU A 81 15.76 4.68 21.90
N ALA A 82 16.31 5.33 22.93
CA ALA A 82 15.60 6.37 23.70
C ALA A 82 15.19 7.58 22.85
N ALA A 83 15.86 7.83 21.73
CA ALA A 83 15.57 8.94 20.83
C ALA A 83 14.52 8.60 19.74
N VAL A 84 14.23 7.32 19.53
CA VAL A 84 13.32 6.86 18.48
C VAL A 84 11.88 7.09 18.92
N ASN A 85 11.07 7.65 18.02
CA ASN A 85 9.64 7.86 18.26
C ASN A 85 8.85 7.77 16.94
N PRO A 86 7.51 7.71 16.96
CA PRO A 86 6.69 7.55 15.76
C PRO A 86 6.88 8.62 14.68
N GLU A 87 7.34 9.83 15.04
CA GLU A 87 7.59 10.91 14.08
C GLU A 87 8.74 10.65 13.11
N TRP A 88 9.52 9.60 13.31
CA TRP A 88 10.59 9.21 12.39
C TRP A 88 10.07 8.61 11.08
N GLY A 89 8.84 8.07 11.10
CA GLY A 89 8.23 7.48 9.92
C GLY A 89 8.88 6.16 9.49
N ILE A 90 9.32 5.37 10.47
CA ILE A 90 9.93 4.05 10.28
C ILE A 90 8.94 2.93 10.63
N ASP A 91 9.15 1.74 10.06
CA ASP A 91 8.29 0.58 10.27
C ASP A 91 8.75 -0.30 11.45
N ASP A 92 10.06 -0.34 11.74
CA ASP A 92 10.63 -1.10 12.87
C ASP A 92 12.04 -0.61 13.23
N VAL A 93 12.58 -1.12 14.34
CA VAL A 93 13.95 -0.89 14.77
C VAL A 93 14.65 -2.22 15.04
N VAL A 94 15.98 -2.26 14.85
CA VAL A 94 16.81 -3.42 15.17
C VAL A 94 18.07 -2.93 15.88
N LEU A 95 18.47 -3.64 16.93
CA LEU A 95 19.75 -3.38 17.61
C LEU A 95 20.92 -3.89 16.77
N VAL A 96 22.04 -3.20 16.82
CA VAL A 96 23.26 -3.58 16.08
C VAL A 96 23.80 -4.96 16.48
N ASP A 97 23.58 -5.37 17.72
CA ASP A 97 23.97 -6.64 18.31
C ASP A 97 22.87 -7.71 18.30
N ALA A 98 21.76 -7.45 17.63
CA ALA A 98 20.67 -8.41 17.47
C ALA A 98 21.15 -9.68 16.78
N GLY A 99 20.72 -10.82 17.30
CA GLY A 99 21.08 -12.14 16.74
C GLY A 99 20.40 -12.42 15.39
N PRO A 100 20.93 -13.38 14.61
CA PRO A 100 20.42 -13.67 13.26
C PRO A 100 18.93 -14.03 13.22
N ALA A 101 18.44 -14.80 14.20
CA ALA A 101 17.02 -15.18 14.26
C ALA A 101 16.10 -14.00 14.49
N GLU A 102 16.50 -13.01 15.31
CA GLU A 102 15.76 -11.78 15.52
C GLU A 102 15.74 -10.92 14.26
N VAL A 103 16.91 -10.71 13.65
CA VAL A 103 17.07 -9.92 12.43
C VAL A 103 16.22 -10.50 11.29
N ASP A 104 16.28 -11.80 11.03
CA ASP A 104 15.48 -12.47 10.00
C ASP A 104 13.98 -12.34 10.27
N THR A 105 13.57 -12.50 11.54
CA THR A 105 12.16 -12.37 11.92
C THR A 105 11.62 -10.95 11.69
N ARG A 106 12.37 -9.91 12.11
CA ARG A 106 11.99 -8.51 11.91
C ARG A 106 11.88 -8.17 10.41
N ILE A 107 12.84 -8.62 9.60
CA ILE A 107 12.80 -8.45 8.14
C ILE A 107 11.54 -9.08 7.56
N ARG A 108 11.26 -10.35 7.88
CA ARG A 108 10.06 -11.05 7.36
C ARG A 108 8.75 -10.36 7.77
N LEU A 109 8.66 -9.91 9.03
CA LEU A 109 7.46 -9.25 9.53
C LEU A 109 7.29 -7.86 8.89
N ALA A 110 8.35 -7.07 8.72
CA ALA A 110 8.28 -5.77 8.10
C ALA A 110 7.84 -5.87 6.62
N VAL A 111 8.47 -6.77 5.85
CA VAL A 111 8.09 -7.03 4.45
C VAL A 111 6.66 -7.55 4.35
N GLY A 112 6.26 -8.49 5.22
CA GLY A 112 4.91 -9.06 5.24
C GLY A 112 3.83 -8.03 5.57
N ARG A 113 4.05 -7.15 6.55
CA ARG A 113 3.10 -6.07 6.90
C ARG A 113 2.88 -5.12 5.73
N LYS A 114 3.96 -4.68 5.09
CA LYS A 114 3.87 -3.77 3.94
C LYS A 114 3.14 -4.40 2.75
N ALA A 115 3.40 -5.69 2.48
CA ALA A 115 2.67 -6.44 1.46
C ALA A 115 1.16 -6.53 1.78
N THR A 116 0.80 -6.75 3.06
CA THR A 116 -0.60 -6.80 3.50
C THR A 116 -1.27 -5.43 3.41
N GLU A 117 -0.59 -4.34 3.80
CA GLU A 117 -1.08 -2.97 3.65
C GLU A 117 -1.34 -2.62 2.18
N GLN A 118 -0.42 -2.97 1.28
CA GLN A 118 -0.61 -2.78 -0.17
C GLN A 118 -1.78 -3.59 -0.71
N THR A 119 -2.05 -4.77 -0.15
CA THR A 119 -3.20 -5.58 -0.53
C THR A 119 -4.50 -4.98 0.03
N SER A 120 -4.46 -4.39 1.22
CA SER A 120 -5.63 -3.75 1.85
C SER A 120 -6.06 -2.45 1.16
N THR A 121 -5.15 -1.76 0.47
CA THR A 121 -5.48 -0.58 -0.35
C THR A 121 -5.95 -0.95 -1.76
N LYS A 122 -5.86 -2.23 -2.14
CA LYS A 122 -6.30 -2.72 -3.45
C LYS A 122 -7.47 -3.67 -3.30
N ILE A 123 -8.60 -3.28 -3.84
CA ILE A 123 -9.76 -4.16 -3.97
C ILE A 123 -9.61 -4.89 -5.29
N SER A 124 -9.49 -6.22 -5.23
CA SER A 124 -9.46 -7.07 -6.43
C SER A 124 -10.70 -7.94 -6.45
N ALA A 125 -11.56 -7.73 -7.41
CA ALA A 125 -12.81 -8.46 -7.54
C ALA A 125 -13.13 -8.72 -9.02
N SER A 126 -13.23 -9.97 -9.40
CA SER A 126 -13.74 -10.42 -10.72
C SER A 126 -13.05 -9.74 -11.92
N GLY A 127 -11.73 -9.60 -11.89
CA GLY A 127 -10.96 -8.98 -12.98
C GLY A 127 -10.90 -7.45 -12.94
N VAL A 128 -11.51 -6.82 -11.92
CA VAL A 128 -11.36 -5.40 -11.60
C VAL A 128 -10.39 -5.25 -10.44
N VAL A 129 -9.40 -4.39 -10.60
CA VAL A 129 -8.44 -4.01 -9.54
C VAL A 129 -8.60 -2.52 -9.30
N ILE A 130 -8.96 -2.16 -8.08
CA ILE A 130 -9.14 -0.77 -7.62
C ILE A 130 -8.02 -0.47 -6.64
N ASP A 131 -7.29 0.60 -6.87
CA ASP A 131 -6.23 1.08 -5.99
C ASP A 131 -6.71 2.38 -5.34
N GLU A 132 -7.03 2.30 -4.04
CA GLU A 132 -7.55 3.43 -3.26
C GLU A 132 -6.49 4.52 -3.03
N ALA A 133 -5.21 4.14 -2.95
CA ALA A 133 -4.14 5.09 -2.71
C ALA A 133 -3.86 6.00 -3.92
N SER A 134 -3.99 5.46 -5.14
CA SER A 134 -3.78 6.22 -6.38
C SER A 134 -5.08 6.68 -7.05
N TYR A 135 -6.25 6.40 -6.45
CA TYR A 135 -7.57 6.65 -7.04
C TYR A 135 -7.70 6.10 -8.47
N SER A 136 -7.13 4.94 -8.72
CA SER A 136 -7.12 4.32 -10.04
C SER A 136 -7.82 2.96 -10.03
N ALA A 137 -8.39 2.60 -11.17
CA ALA A 137 -8.98 1.29 -11.38
C ALA A 137 -8.51 0.68 -12.70
N LYS A 138 -8.37 -0.64 -12.73
CA LYS A 138 -8.03 -1.41 -13.92
C LYS A 138 -9.02 -2.53 -14.12
N VAL A 139 -9.34 -2.83 -15.35
CA VAL A 139 -10.15 -3.98 -15.75
C VAL A 139 -9.30 -4.89 -16.63
N GLN A 140 -9.10 -6.15 -16.22
CA GLN A 140 -8.23 -7.10 -16.94
C GLN A 140 -6.85 -6.49 -17.33
N GLY A 141 -6.25 -5.72 -16.40
CA GLY A 141 -4.98 -5.04 -16.60
C GLY A 141 -5.04 -3.71 -17.37
N ARG A 142 -6.17 -3.36 -18.02
CA ARG A 142 -6.36 -2.09 -18.73
C ARG A 142 -6.84 -1.00 -17.78
N PRO A 143 -6.24 0.20 -17.76
CA PRO A 143 -6.68 1.30 -16.93
C PRO A 143 -8.08 1.77 -17.33
N LEU A 144 -8.92 2.08 -16.34
CA LEU A 144 -10.22 2.72 -16.52
C LEU A 144 -10.09 4.23 -16.32
N ASP A 145 -10.55 5.02 -17.27
CA ASP A 145 -10.68 6.46 -17.12
C ASP A 145 -12.00 6.79 -16.41
N LEU A 146 -11.94 6.95 -15.08
CA LEU A 146 -13.09 7.20 -14.23
C LEU A 146 -13.06 8.64 -13.71
N THR A 147 -14.24 9.28 -13.66
CA THR A 147 -14.42 10.46 -12.83
C THR A 147 -14.37 10.06 -11.35
N TYR A 148 -14.10 11.02 -10.46
CA TYR A 148 -14.07 10.78 -9.02
C TYR A 148 -15.32 10.04 -8.49
N LYS A 149 -16.52 10.46 -8.90
CA LYS A 149 -17.77 9.83 -8.45
C LYS A 149 -18.00 8.45 -9.05
N GLU A 150 -17.53 8.18 -10.26
CA GLU A 150 -17.55 6.84 -10.85
C GLU A 150 -16.58 5.91 -10.14
N PHE A 151 -15.40 6.42 -9.77
CA PHE A 151 -14.42 5.67 -8.97
C PHE A 151 -14.99 5.33 -7.60
N GLU A 152 -15.52 6.32 -6.86
CA GLU A 152 -16.11 6.10 -5.54
C GLU A 152 -17.27 5.11 -5.58
N LEU A 153 -18.13 5.18 -6.60
CA LEU A 153 -19.25 4.25 -6.76
C LEU A 153 -18.75 2.82 -7.03
N LEU A 154 -17.75 2.66 -7.92
CA LEU A 154 -17.15 1.35 -8.21
C LEU A 154 -16.47 0.78 -6.96
N ARG A 155 -15.67 1.59 -6.28
CA ARG A 155 -14.99 1.23 -5.04
C ARG A 155 -15.97 0.74 -3.98
N PHE A 156 -17.01 1.54 -3.70
CA PHE A 156 -18.01 1.21 -2.69
C PHE A 156 -18.73 -0.10 -3.00
N LEU A 157 -19.17 -0.30 -4.24
CA LEU A 157 -19.84 -1.53 -4.65
C LEU A 157 -18.91 -2.75 -4.60
N ALA A 158 -17.67 -2.61 -5.06
CA ALA A 158 -16.67 -3.69 -5.09
C ALA A 158 -16.17 -4.08 -3.69
N SER A 159 -16.17 -3.15 -2.73
CA SER A 159 -15.86 -3.43 -1.33
C SER A 159 -16.95 -4.25 -0.62
N HIS A 160 -18.14 -4.37 -1.23
CA HIS A 160 -19.27 -5.10 -0.66
C HIS A 160 -19.86 -6.06 -1.69
N PRO A 161 -19.11 -7.08 -2.13
CA PRO A 161 -19.55 -7.99 -3.17
C PRO A 161 -20.84 -8.72 -2.74
N SER A 162 -21.70 -8.95 -3.73
CA SER A 162 -23.01 -9.61 -3.58
C SER A 162 -24.07 -8.88 -2.74
N ARG A 163 -23.69 -7.81 -2.02
CA ARG A 163 -24.64 -7.01 -1.25
C ARG A 163 -25.40 -6.04 -2.15
N VAL A 164 -26.73 -5.99 -1.95
CA VAL A 164 -27.62 -5.06 -2.67
C VAL A 164 -27.74 -3.76 -1.89
N PHE A 165 -27.57 -2.64 -2.58
CA PHE A 165 -27.77 -1.30 -2.03
C PHE A 165 -28.88 -0.58 -2.77
N THR A 166 -29.76 0.11 -2.03
CA THR A 166 -30.77 0.97 -2.64
C THR A 166 -30.13 2.20 -3.29
N ARG A 167 -30.86 2.87 -4.15
CA ARG A 167 -30.40 4.12 -4.78
C ARG A 167 -30.14 5.21 -3.75
N GLU A 168 -30.97 5.29 -2.72
CA GLU A 168 -30.84 6.24 -1.61
C GLU A 168 -29.59 5.96 -0.80
N GLN A 169 -29.30 4.69 -0.49
CA GLN A 169 -28.07 4.28 0.20
C GLN A 169 -26.83 4.65 -0.62
N LEU A 170 -26.82 4.33 -1.92
CA LEU A 170 -25.69 4.67 -2.79
C LEU A 170 -25.51 6.19 -2.92
N LEU A 171 -26.61 6.94 -2.97
CA LEU A 171 -26.55 8.40 -3.03
C LEU A 171 -25.92 8.96 -1.75
N SER A 172 -26.38 8.51 -0.59
CA SER A 172 -25.84 8.95 0.70
C SER A 172 -24.37 8.57 0.89
N GLU A 173 -23.98 7.31 0.58
CA GLU A 173 -22.62 6.81 0.81
C GLU A 173 -21.57 7.39 -0.15
N VAL A 174 -21.96 7.63 -1.41
CA VAL A 174 -21.01 8.08 -2.44
C VAL A 174 -21.04 9.60 -2.62
N TRP A 175 -22.19 10.25 -2.47
CA TRP A 175 -22.33 11.71 -2.65
C TRP A 175 -22.42 12.48 -1.34
N GLY A 176 -22.74 11.78 -0.24
CA GLY A 176 -22.91 12.37 1.09
C GLY A 176 -24.36 12.72 1.43
N TYR A 177 -24.65 12.84 2.73
CA TYR A 177 -25.99 13.12 3.24
C TYR A 177 -26.54 14.50 2.82
N ASP A 178 -25.65 15.45 2.58
CA ASP A 178 -26.03 16.84 2.20
C ASP A 178 -26.20 17.02 0.68
N TYR A 179 -26.20 15.94 -0.08
CA TYR A 179 -26.36 16.03 -1.52
C TYR A 179 -27.84 16.19 -1.91
N PHE A 180 -28.20 17.34 -2.46
CA PHE A 180 -29.56 17.70 -2.85
C PHE A 180 -30.02 17.13 -4.22
N GLY A 181 -29.21 16.35 -4.90
CA GLY A 181 -29.60 15.70 -6.15
C GLY A 181 -30.46 14.46 -5.93
N GLY A 182 -31.31 14.15 -6.90
CA GLY A 182 -32.16 12.96 -6.84
C GLY A 182 -31.41 11.65 -7.09
N THR A 183 -32.02 10.53 -6.70
CA THR A 183 -31.49 9.16 -6.87
C THR A 183 -31.18 8.79 -8.33
N ARG A 184 -31.77 9.51 -9.30
CA ARG A 184 -31.47 9.36 -10.73
C ARG A 184 -29.99 9.61 -11.05
N THR A 185 -29.28 10.38 -10.22
CA THR A 185 -27.84 10.59 -10.32
C THR A 185 -27.08 9.26 -10.26
N VAL A 186 -27.49 8.35 -9.39
CA VAL A 186 -26.90 7.02 -9.26
C VAL A 186 -27.08 6.23 -10.57
N ASP A 187 -28.28 6.23 -11.15
CA ASP A 187 -28.57 5.50 -12.39
C ASP A 187 -27.70 6.00 -13.56
N VAL A 188 -27.50 7.31 -13.65
CA VAL A 188 -26.64 7.92 -14.68
C VAL A 188 -25.17 7.47 -14.52
N HIS A 189 -24.65 7.48 -13.29
CA HIS A 189 -23.28 7.06 -13.04
C HIS A 189 -23.08 5.55 -13.22
N VAL A 190 -24.04 4.74 -12.81
CA VAL A 190 -24.03 3.28 -13.09
C VAL A 190 -24.01 3.02 -14.60
N ARG A 191 -24.84 3.73 -15.39
CA ARG A 191 -24.83 3.57 -16.85
C ARG A 191 -23.46 3.93 -17.46
N ARG A 192 -22.85 5.04 -17.03
CA ARG A 192 -21.53 5.47 -17.51
C ARG A 192 -20.44 4.47 -17.10
N LEU A 193 -20.49 3.99 -15.87
CA LEU A 193 -19.54 3.03 -15.33
C LEU A 193 -19.62 1.70 -16.07
N ARG A 194 -20.83 1.19 -16.36
CA ARG A 194 -21.03 -0.01 -17.20
C ARG A 194 -20.42 0.16 -18.59
N ALA A 195 -20.65 1.29 -19.24
CA ALA A 195 -20.07 1.57 -20.55
C ALA A 195 -18.53 1.56 -20.52
N LYS A 196 -17.90 2.00 -19.42
CA LYS A 196 -16.45 1.96 -19.24
C LYS A 196 -15.91 0.58 -18.87
N LEU A 197 -16.69 -0.26 -18.18
CA LEU A 197 -16.37 -1.65 -17.87
C LEU A 197 -16.43 -2.56 -19.11
N GLY A 198 -17.18 -2.18 -20.14
CA GLY A 198 -17.29 -2.94 -21.40
C GLY A 198 -17.84 -4.33 -21.17
N ASP A 199 -17.09 -5.38 -21.56
CA ASP A 199 -17.51 -6.78 -21.45
C ASP A 199 -17.80 -7.21 -20.00
N LEU A 200 -17.31 -6.48 -19.03
CA LEU A 200 -17.55 -6.69 -17.61
C LEU A 200 -18.68 -5.81 -17.02
N GLU A 201 -19.53 -5.22 -17.85
CA GLU A 201 -20.66 -4.40 -17.40
C GLU A 201 -21.62 -5.14 -16.44
N SER A 202 -21.73 -6.46 -16.60
CA SER A 202 -22.56 -7.34 -15.76
C SER A 202 -22.10 -7.41 -14.29
N LEU A 203 -20.85 -7.00 -14.00
CA LEU A 203 -20.35 -6.89 -12.61
C LEU A 203 -21.18 -5.90 -11.77
N ILE A 204 -21.81 -4.92 -12.41
CA ILE A 204 -22.77 -4.06 -11.72
C ILE A 204 -24.17 -4.55 -12.04
N GLY A 205 -24.67 -5.48 -11.22
CA GLY A 205 -26.01 -6.05 -11.34
C GLY A 205 -27.10 -5.06 -10.91
N THR A 206 -28.25 -5.08 -11.62
CA THR A 206 -29.45 -4.36 -11.21
C THR A 206 -30.41 -5.28 -10.48
N VAL A 207 -30.85 -4.90 -9.29
CA VAL A 207 -31.98 -5.52 -8.61
C VAL A 207 -33.20 -4.63 -8.86
N ARG A 208 -34.17 -5.14 -9.66
CA ARG A 208 -35.33 -4.36 -10.09
C ARG A 208 -36.08 -3.80 -8.88
N ASN A 209 -36.48 -2.55 -8.96
CA ASN A 209 -37.20 -1.79 -7.94
C ASN A 209 -36.45 -1.59 -6.61
N VAL A 210 -35.19 -2.06 -6.49
CA VAL A 210 -34.35 -1.91 -5.30
C VAL A 210 -33.15 -1.00 -5.60
N GLY A 211 -32.18 -1.49 -6.39
CA GLY A 211 -30.95 -0.76 -6.61
C GLY A 211 -29.90 -1.58 -7.35
N TYR A 212 -28.67 -1.53 -6.85
CA TYR A 212 -27.51 -2.12 -7.51
C TYR A 212 -26.67 -2.97 -6.55
N ARG A 213 -25.92 -3.90 -7.12
CA ARG A 213 -24.93 -4.70 -6.42
C ARG A 213 -23.70 -4.92 -7.28
N PHE A 214 -22.57 -5.23 -6.67
CA PHE A 214 -21.42 -5.78 -7.36
C PHE A 214 -21.57 -7.30 -7.41
N THR A 215 -21.64 -7.85 -8.61
CA THR A 215 -21.73 -9.31 -8.81
C THR A 215 -20.30 -9.84 -8.92
N GLY A 216 -19.73 -10.34 -7.82
CA GLY A 216 -18.50 -11.11 -7.88
C GLY A 216 -18.74 -12.34 -8.75
N HIS A 217 -17.80 -12.67 -9.61
CA HIS A 217 -17.76 -14.02 -10.17
C HIS A 217 -17.27 -14.91 -9.04
N ASP A 218 -18.17 -15.58 -8.36
CA ASP A 218 -17.83 -16.78 -7.60
C ASP A 218 -17.27 -17.76 -8.63
N GLY A 219 -15.95 -17.96 -8.58
CA GLY A 219 -15.31 -18.98 -9.40
C GLY A 219 -15.96 -20.32 -9.09
N ASP A 220 -16.71 -20.81 -10.08
CA ASP A 220 -16.94 -22.21 -10.39
C ASP A 220 -16.83 -23.20 -9.22
N GLU A 221 -17.90 -23.37 -8.46
CA GLU A 221 -18.20 -24.67 -7.86
C GLU A 221 -18.87 -25.54 -8.93
N ARG A 222 -18.06 -26.36 -9.60
CA ARG A 222 -18.48 -27.63 -10.22
C ARG A 222 -17.48 -28.71 -9.87
#